data_931d988c4d8da13f7b2dc840e019eff2
#
_entry.id   931d988c4d8da13f7b2dc840e019eff2
#
_cell.length_a   1.000
_cell.length_b   1.000
_cell.length_c   1.000
_cell.angle_alpha   90.00
_cell.angle_beta   90.00
_cell.angle_gamma   90.00
#
_symmetry.space_group_name_H-M   'P 1'
#
loop_
_entity.id
_entity.type
_entity.pdbx_description
1 polymer ?
#
loop_
_entity_poly.entity_id
_entity_poly.type
_entity_poly.pdbx_seq_one_letter_code
_entity_poly.pdbx_strand_id
1 'polypeptide(L)'
;MKKQLYTVTLATATLGLLTGCATGQPKDKAVTTQPTPCVLTPDSAGQVNLDVRFQIPQNYFSKRSRLVITPQLFTADTLYQELVPLVLDAPIYQKKRKRKVQLEGYVDPYTGQAIAVNQPSHAFEMPYRESVQVPTEADHARIVGIVTTDGCGECTGLDTIDIAAISNPTTLINVKKSLDLAWIEPEFVIRPKIAKGKGVAHLQFHINKHYIDPALGRNRQELEQMEATLAPILNNSLATLTSLSIYGMASADGSLSFNTPLARNRAESARRWLIDRLAINAPTQRIIQVGSRPEGWLPVLEAMRADGSPDTAAVKSILEKYAESNDDIQERYIRRLPCWKEIRAKYLQKDRKVEYVYTYTIRSFTTDTELLDMYEKRPDAFNEEELLRVASLAETAERKKQVYQTLMKYFPQSKVAANNLAVLYLREGKEEEARKVLDRLQEHSEETLNTLAASYVYAGDYERAIELLEEVDLPAARYNLGLLKAKQRKLHEAYELLHPYGDLNSAIVALSLNRNREAKDLLQRLDNHEPKAEYIRALTAARLEENSVFYRHLPQACQDEKLRQRARHEADFSRYHGEALFESTIGKPQTPKE
;
A
#
# COMPACT_ATOMS: atom_id res chain seq x y z
N MET A 1 35.14 11.61 20.40
CA MET A 1 34.53 10.48 21.11
C MET A 1 34.59 9.26 20.18
N LYS A 2 35.45 8.31 20.46
CA LYS A 2 35.73 7.12 19.64
C LYS A 2 34.61 6.09 19.87
N LYS A 3 33.86 5.73 18.81
CA LYS A 3 32.97 4.56 18.80
C LYS A 3 33.83 3.33 18.54
N GLN A 4 33.95 2.44 19.51
CA GLN A 4 34.50 1.11 19.33
C GLN A 4 33.50 0.25 18.57
N LEU A 5 33.91 -0.19 17.37
CA LEU A 5 33.25 -1.27 16.62
C LEU A 5 33.65 -2.57 17.28
N TYR A 6 32.69 -3.29 17.86
CA TYR A 6 32.88 -4.70 18.21
C TYR A 6 32.62 -5.54 16.96
N THR A 7 33.67 -6.08 16.41
CA THR A 7 33.65 -7.11 15.37
C THR A 7 33.21 -8.41 16.03
N VAL A 8 31.96 -8.83 15.77
CA VAL A 8 31.50 -10.18 16.13
C VAL A 8 32.05 -11.15 15.08
N THR A 9 33.03 -11.94 15.48
CA THR A 9 33.55 -13.05 14.68
C THR A 9 32.50 -14.16 14.65
N LEU A 10 31.93 -14.40 13.47
CA LEU A 10 31.02 -15.51 13.20
C LEU A 10 31.84 -16.80 13.28
N ALA A 11 31.71 -17.52 14.38
CA ALA A 11 32.19 -18.90 14.46
C ALA A 11 31.15 -19.80 13.77
N THR A 12 31.40 -20.15 12.51
CA THR A 12 30.72 -21.24 11.83
C THR A 12 31.11 -22.55 12.52
N ALA A 13 30.23 -23.02 13.40
CA ALA A 13 30.36 -24.38 13.95
C ALA A 13 29.92 -25.37 12.85
N THR A 14 30.88 -25.80 12.05
CA THR A 14 30.79 -27.02 11.26
C THR A 14 30.55 -28.16 12.23
N LEU A 15 29.43 -28.86 12.11
CA LEU A 15 29.15 -30.13 12.79
C LEU A 15 30.11 -31.20 12.22
N GLY A 16 31.35 -31.12 12.64
CA GLY A 16 32.33 -32.17 12.38
C GLY A 16 31.91 -33.41 13.16
N LEU A 17 31.73 -34.53 12.46
CA LEU A 17 31.64 -35.87 13.01
C LEU A 17 32.85 -36.13 13.92
N LEU A 18 32.72 -35.82 15.19
CA LEU A 18 33.63 -36.33 16.20
C LEU A 18 33.28 -37.80 16.44
N THR A 19 33.93 -38.69 15.70
CA THR A 19 34.07 -40.11 16.06
C THR A 19 34.95 -40.20 17.32
N GLY A 20 34.36 -39.95 18.47
CA GLY A 20 35.00 -40.14 19.77
C GLY A 20 34.11 -41.00 20.63
N CYS A 21 34.51 -42.24 20.86
CA CYS A 21 34.02 -43.21 21.84
C CYS A 21 32.56 -43.02 22.28
N ALA A 22 31.64 -43.31 21.39
CA ALA A 22 30.26 -43.54 21.77
C ALA A 22 30.21 -44.93 22.44
N THR A 23 30.38 -44.97 23.75
CA THR A 23 29.80 -46.06 24.53
C THR A 23 28.29 -45.79 24.49
N GLY A 24 27.62 -46.30 23.48
CA GLY A 24 26.17 -46.19 23.33
C GLY A 24 25.51 -46.70 24.60
N GLN A 25 24.96 -45.80 25.38
CA GLN A 25 23.99 -46.21 26.40
C GLN A 25 22.79 -46.81 25.65
N PRO A 26 22.26 -47.94 26.12
CA PRO A 26 21.04 -48.51 25.53
C PRO A 26 19.96 -47.44 25.46
N LYS A 27 19.17 -47.38 24.36
CA LYS A 27 18.08 -46.42 24.19
C LYS A 27 17.09 -46.35 25.36
N ASP A 28 17.04 -47.40 26.17
CA ASP A 28 16.20 -47.51 27.37
C ASP A 28 16.66 -46.64 28.56
N LYS A 29 17.76 -45.90 28.43
CA LYS A 29 18.33 -45.02 29.46
C LYS A 29 18.50 -43.56 29.02
N ALA A 30 17.85 -43.13 27.99
CA ALA A 30 17.88 -41.73 27.57
C ALA A 30 16.96 -40.83 28.48
N VAL A 31 17.38 -39.60 28.71
CA VAL A 31 16.47 -38.58 29.27
C VAL A 31 15.34 -38.31 28.27
N THR A 32 14.12 -38.25 28.76
CA THR A 32 12.94 -37.93 27.92
C THR A 32 12.18 -36.78 28.52
N THR A 33 11.20 -36.24 27.78
CA THR A 33 10.32 -35.16 28.24
C THR A 33 8.87 -35.59 28.22
N GLN A 34 8.05 -34.97 29.08
CA GLN A 34 6.60 -35.07 29.04
C GLN A 34 5.97 -33.68 29.04
N PRO A 35 4.97 -33.40 28.17
CA PRO A 35 4.34 -34.33 27.21
C PRO A 35 5.26 -34.67 26.03
N THR A 36 5.02 -35.81 25.35
CA THR A 36 5.73 -36.23 24.15
C THR A 36 4.72 -36.70 23.10
N PRO A 37 4.67 -36.06 21.89
CA PRO A 37 5.38 -34.85 21.50
C PRO A 37 4.86 -33.60 22.23
N CYS A 38 5.74 -32.67 22.55
CA CYS A 38 5.37 -31.34 23.04
C CYS A 38 5.28 -30.37 21.86
N VAL A 39 4.07 -29.98 21.48
CA VAL A 39 3.82 -29.01 20.39
C VAL A 39 3.31 -27.72 21.00
N LEU A 40 4.02 -26.62 20.73
CA LEU A 40 3.71 -25.30 21.27
C LEU A 40 3.29 -24.36 20.13
N THR A 41 2.36 -23.46 20.44
CA THR A 41 1.93 -22.39 19.50
C THR A 41 2.27 -21.03 20.14
N PRO A 42 2.98 -20.15 19.44
CA PRO A 42 3.30 -18.83 19.95
C PRO A 42 2.04 -17.98 20.13
N ASP A 43 2.01 -17.16 21.17
CA ASP A 43 0.96 -16.17 21.41
C ASP A 43 1.10 -14.93 20.49
N SER A 44 0.25 -13.92 20.71
CA SER A 44 0.27 -12.66 19.94
C SER A 44 1.58 -11.87 20.08
N ALA A 45 2.31 -12.04 21.17
CA ALA A 45 3.62 -11.42 21.38
C ALA A 45 4.76 -12.27 20.79
N GLY A 46 4.47 -13.44 20.22
CA GLY A 46 5.47 -14.39 19.73
C GLY A 46 6.12 -15.21 20.85
N GLN A 47 5.54 -15.21 22.05
CA GLN A 47 6.06 -16.00 23.17
C GLN A 47 5.41 -17.38 23.21
N VAL A 48 6.21 -18.38 23.57
CA VAL A 48 5.75 -19.71 23.90
C VAL A 48 6.09 -20.02 25.36
N ASN A 49 5.15 -20.61 26.09
CA ASN A 49 5.35 -21.05 27.46
C ASN A 49 5.70 -22.52 27.45
N LEU A 50 6.98 -22.82 27.63
CA LEU A 50 7.48 -24.16 27.78
C LEU A 50 7.21 -24.66 29.19
N ASP A 51 6.37 -25.68 29.34
CA ASP A 51 6.08 -26.37 30.62
C ASP A 51 6.24 -27.88 30.38
N VAL A 52 7.41 -28.42 30.68
CA VAL A 52 7.75 -29.82 30.47
C VAL A 52 8.33 -30.43 31.74
N ARG A 53 8.31 -31.76 31.82
CA ARG A 53 8.96 -32.52 32.86
C ARG A 53 10.02 -33.40 32.24
N PHE A 54 11.26 -33.24 32.66
CA PHE A 54 12.34 -34.13 32.26
C PHE A 54 12.23 -35.41 33.08
N GLN A 55 12.17 -36.55 32.41
CA GLN A 55 12.19 -37.88 32.98
C GLN A 55 13.63 -38.34 33.00
N ILE A 56 14.24 -38.41 34.19
CA ILE A 56 15.62 -38.83 34.40
C ILE A 56 15.61 -40.33 34.75
N PRO A 57 16.15 -41.21 33.91
CA PRO A 57 16.15 -42.65 34.17
C PRO A 57 17.00 -43.03 35.39
N GLN A 58 16.70 -44.20 35.92
CA GLN A 58 17.47 -44.80 37.01
C GLN A 58 18.96 -44.93 36.65
N ASN A 59 19.87 -44.47 37.54
CA ASN A 59 21.32 -44.51 37.35
C ASN A 59 21.81 -43.77 36.06
N TYR A 60 21.13 -42.74 35.59
CA TYR A 60 21.55 -41.96 34.43
C TYR A 60 22.85 -41.20 34.71
N PHE A 61 23.04 -40.67 35.91
CA PHE A 61 24.31 -40.06 36.32
C PHE A 61 24.72 -40.53 37.72
N SER A 62 26.04 -40.49 38.00
CA SER A 62 26.59 -41.05 39.24
C SER A 62 26.41 -40.11 40.45
N LYS A 63 26.54 -40.65 41.68
CA LYS A 63 26.56 -39.86 42.93
C LYS A 63 27.69 -38.81 42.96
N ARG A 64 28.68 -38.88 42.02
CA ARG A 64 29.85 -38.02 41.94
C ARG A 64 29.80 -37.03 40.81
N SER A 65 28.72 -37.01 40.04
CA SER A 65 28.60 -36.18 38.84
C SER A 65 27.50 -35.14 38.95
N ARG A 66 27.54 -34.16 38.10
CA ARG A 66 26.53 -33.16 37.78
C ARG A 66 25.86 -33.54 36.47
N LEU A 67 24.57 -33.39 36.36
CA LEU A 67 23.82 -33.44 35.12
C LEU A 67 23.40 -32.02 34.73
N VAL A 68 23.68 -31.61 33.51
CA VAL A 68 23.27 -30.32 32.94
C VAL A 68 22.46 -30.60 31.70
N ILE A 69 21.25 -30.07 31.64
CA ILE A 69 20.43 -30.07 30.45
C ILE A 69 20.27 -28.61 30.03
N THR A 70 20.86 -28.25 28.89
CA THR A 70 20.80 -26.91 28.31
C THR A 70 19.81 -26.92 27.17
N PRO A 71 18.56 -26.42 27.35
CA PRO A 71 17.65 -26.28 26.24
C PRO A 71 18.10 -25.15 25.30
N GLN A 72 17.96 -25.39 24.01
CA GLN A 72 18.38 -24.48 22.94
C GLN A 72 17.24 -24.34 21.94
N LEU A 73 16.86 -23.11 21.63
CA LEU A 73 15.91 -22.82 20.56
C LEU A 73 16.64 -22.75 19.21
N PHE A 74 16.21 -23.58 18.27
CA PHE A 74 16.65 -23.56 16.90
C PHE A 74 15.56 -23.04 15.98
N THR A 75 15.97 -22.25 14.98
CA THR A 75 15.13 -21.83 13.87
C THR A 75 15.85 -22.20 12.58
N ALA A 76 15.18 -22.95 11.70
CA ALA A 76 15.77 -23.43 10.45
C ALA A 76 17.20 -24.00 10.63
N ASP A 77 17.38 -24.90 11.61
CA ASP A 77 18.64 -25.56 11.98
C ASP A 77 19.77 -24.63 12.49
N THR A 78 19.48 -23.35 12.69
CA THR A 78 20.44 -22.40 13.29
C THR A 78 20.07 -22.17 14.75
N LEU A 79 21.07 -22.20 15.65
CA LEU A 79 20.88 -21.84 17.06
C LEU A 79 20.46 -20.37 17.14
N TYR A 80 19.28 -20.12 17.67
CA TYR A 80 18.74 -18.77 17.88
C TYR A 80 19.01 -18.27 19.30
N GLN A 81 18.74 -19.13 20.30
CA GLN A 81 18.88 -18.75 21.71
C GLN A 81 19.18 -19.97 22.57
N GLU A 82 20.07 -19.81 23.56
CA GLU A 82 20.18 -20.75 24.68
C GLU A 82 19.24 -20.33 25.81
N LEU A 83 18.56 -21.31 26.40
CA LEU A 83 17.66 -21.11 27.50
C LEU A 83 18.35 -21.41 28.85
N VAL A 84 17.67 -21.11 29.95
CA VAL A 84 18.23 -21.35 31.28
C VAL A 84 18.49 -22.85 31.48
N PRO A 85 19.71 -23.27 31.80
CA PRO A 85 20.03 -24.68 31.96
C PRO A 85 19.42 -25.26 33.22
N LEU A 86 18.91 -26.50 33.15
CA LEU A 86 18.57 -27.30 34.29
C LEU A 86 19.82 -28.00 34.82
N VAL A 87 20.26 -27.65 36.01
CA VAL A 87 21.50 -28.17 36.63
C VAL A 87 21.21 -29.00 37.84
N LEU A 88 21.62 -30.28 37.86
CA LEU A 88 21.31 -31.23 38.92
C LEU A 88 22.62 -31.75 39.52
N ASP A 89 22.86 -31.44 40.80
CA ASP A 89 24.07 -31.86 41.52
C ASP A 89 23.83 -33.11 42.38
N ALA A 90 24.58 -34.17 42.15
CA ALA A 90 24.57 -35.32 43.04
C ALA A 90 25.30 -35.03 44.35
N PRO A 91 25.00 -35.76 45.45
CA PRO A 91 25.45 -35.40 46.82
C PRO A 91 26.96 -35.29 46.99
N ILE A 92 27.73 -36.18 46.37
CA ILE A 92 29.22 -36.16 46.46
C ILE A 92 29.80 -35.04 45.61
N TYR A 93 29.23 -34.78 44.41
CA TYR A 93 29.61 -33.66 43.56
C TYR A 93 29.39 -32.30 44.28
N GLN A 94 28.26 -32.13 44.92
CA GLN A 94 27.95 -30.93 45.68
C GLN A 94 28.97 -30.67 46.81
N LYS A 95 29.34 -31.70 47.56
CA LYS A 95 30.39 -31.60 48.60
C LYS A 95 31.74 -31.19 48.02
N LYS A 96 32.15 -31.82 46.92
CA LYS A 96 33.40 -31.53 46.23
C LYS A 96 33.42 -30.12 45.68
N ARG A 97 32.33 -29.68 45.01
CA ARG A 97 32.17 -28.31 44.51
C ARG A 97 32.33 -27.28 45.61
N LYS A 98 31.62 -27.45 46.73
CA LYS A 98 31.74 -26.54 47.90
C LYS A 98 33.19 -26.41 48.38
N ARG A 99 33.96 -27.52 48.40
CA ARG A 99 35.38 -27.50 48.77
C ARG A 99 36.23 -26.74 47.72
N LYS A 100 36.01 -26.97 46.44
CA LYS A 100 36.75 -26.27 45.39
C LYS A 100 36.48 -24.74 45.42
N VAL A 101 35.24 -24.32 45.62
CA VAL A 101 34.87 -22.89 45.77
C VAL A 101 35.58 -22.29 47.00
N GLN A 102 35.60 -22.99 48.14
CA GLN A 102 36.17 -22.47 49.40
C GLN A 102 37.69 -22.48 49.42
N LEU A 103 38.35 -23.52 48.85
CA LEU A 103 39.75 -23.75 49.04
C LEU A 103 40.60 -23.40 47.79
N GLU A 104 40.00 -23.52 46.61
CA GLU A 104 40.71 -23.33 45.32
C GLU A 104 40.28 -22.09 44.56
N GLY A 105 39.32 -21.28 45.12
CA GLY A 105 38.79 -20.08 44.44
C GLY A 105 38.03 -20.41 43.16
N TYR A 106 37.54 -21.65 42.98
CA TYR A 106 36.80 -22.06 41.79
C TYR A 106 35.48 -21.29 41.68
N VAL A 107 35.23 -20.66 40.51
CA VAL A 107 33.98 -20.01 40.21
C VAL A 107 33.10 -21.00 39.42
N ASP A 108 32.01 -21.45 40.09
CA ASP A 108 31.04 -22.33 39.42
C ASP A 108 30.17 -21.52 38.46
N PRO A 109 30.16 -21.83 37.13
CA PRO A 109 29.34 -21.10 36.15
C PRO A 109 27.84 -21.19 36.44
N TYR A 110 27.38 -22.18 37.23
CA TYR A 110 25.98 -22.40 37.58
C TYR A 110 25.68 -22.04 39.04
N THR A 111 26.38 -21.06 39.59
CA THR A 111 26.15 -20.60 40.96
C THR A 111 24.72 -20.10 41.14
N GLY A 112 24.00 -20.66 42.11
CA GLY A 112 22.59 -20.29 42.37
C GLY A 112 21.53 -21.04 41.53
N GLN A 113 21.94 -21.77 40.51
CA GLN A 113 21.03 -22.53 39.64
C GLN A 113 20.98 -24.04 39.97
N ALA A 114 22.03 -24.57 40.54
CA ALA A 114 22.17 -26.01 40.76
C ALA A 114 21.21 -26.54 41.86
N ILE A 115 20.41 -27.52 41.48
CA ILE A 115 19.47 -28.23 42.32
C ILE A 115 20.11 -29.50 42.88
N ALA A 116 20.01 -29.70 44.18
CA ALA A 116 20.54 -30.91 44.85
C ALA A 116 19.59 -32.12 44.63
N VAL A 117 20.15 -33.23 44.12
CA VAL A 117 19.42 -34.49 43.93
C VAL A 117 19.92 -35.51 44.95
N ASN A 118 19.11 -35.86 45.92
CA ASN A 118 19.49 -36.74 47.04
C ASN A 118 19.70 -38.21 46.62
N GLN A 119 18.92 -38.70 45.69
CA GLN A 119 18.89 -40.10 45.23
C GLN A 119 19.03 -40.25 43.71
N PRO A 120 20.20 -39.94 43.11
CA PRO A 120 20.37 -40.01 41.64
C PRO A 120 20.33 -41.45 41.11
N SER A 121 20.34 -42.48 41.99
CA SER A 121 20.19 -43.89 41.61
C SER A 121 18.76 -44.33 41.32
N HIS A 122 17.77 -43.54 41.65
CA HIS A 122 16.37 -43.82 41.34
C HIS A 122 15.93 -42.98 40.10
N ALA A 123 14.93 -43.44 39.38
CA ALA A 123 14.29 -42.61 38.36
C ALA A 123 13.49 -41.48 39.06
N PHE A 124 13.49 -40.30 38.49
CA PHE A 124 12.78 -39.13 39.00
C PHE A 124 12.41 -38.16 37.91
N GLU A 125 11.45 -37.25 38.19
CA GLU A 125 11.01 -36.19 37.29
C GLU A 125 11.49 -34.83 37.77
N MET A 126 11.82 -33.95 36.82
CA MET A 126 12.15 -32.56 37.12
C MET A 126 11.31 -31.62 36.24
N PRO A 127 10.49 -30.77 36.87
CA PRO A 127 9.72 -29.78 36.14
C PRO A 127 10.67 -28.69 35.60
N TYR A 128 10.36 -28.24 34.38
CA TYR A 128 11.07 -27.14 33.76
C TYR A 128 10.06 -26.20 33.10
N ARG A 129 10.12 -24.92 33.44
CA ARG A 129 9.22 -23.88 32.92
C ARG A 129 10.03 -22.69 32.50
N GLU A 130 9.78 -22.24 31.26
CA GLU A 130 10.39 -21.03 30.74
C GLU A 130 9.51 -20.39 29.67
N SER A 131 9.54 -19.05 29.59
CA SER A 131 8.89 -18.30 28.52
C SER A 131 9.93 -17.94 27.47
N VAL A 132 9.69 -18.35 26.23
CA VAL A 132 10.67 -18.28 25.13
C VAL A 132 10.11 -17.40 24.02
N GLN A 133 10.89 -16.43 23.58
CA GLN A 133 10.55 -15.58 22.43
C GLN A 133 10.91 -16.28 21.14
N VAL A 134 9.93 -16.48 20.26
CA VAL A 134 10.10 -17.09 18.94
C VAL A 134 10.01 -16.01 17.86
N PRO A 135 10.94 -15.97 16.88
CA PRO A 135 10.84 -15.05 15.76
C PRO A 135 9.53 -15.26 14.97
N THR A 136 8.85 -14.19 14.62
CA THR A 136 7.56 -14.23 13.91
C THR A 136 7.65 -14.87 12.53
N GLU A 137 8.77 -14.75 11.87
CA GLU A 137 9.03 -15.27 10.52
C GLU A 137 9.56 -16.72 10.52
N ALA A 138 9.73 -17.33 11.71
CA ALA A 138 10.26 -18.70 11.78
C ALA A 138 9.22 -19.69 11.29
N ASP A 139 9.49 -20.31 10.13
CA ASP A 139 8.66 -21.40 9.58
C ASP A 139 8.75 -22.67 10.42
N HIS A 140 9.95 -22.93 10.98
CA HIS A 140 10.26 -24.08 11.81
C HIS A 140 11.04 -23.63 13.02
N ALA A 141 10.55 -23.94 14.17
CA ALA A 141 11.26 -23.73 15.41
C ALA A 141 11.13 -24.96 16.29
N ARG A 142 12.24 -25.33 16.95
CA ARG A 142 12.27 -26.47 17.87
C ARG A 142 13.17 -26.16 19.06
N ILE A 143 12.85 -26.75 20.19
CA ILE A 143 13.68 -26.68 21.38
C ILE A 143 14.33 -28.05 21.58
N VAL A 144 15.65 -28.07 21.57
CA VAL A 144 16.48 -29.26 21.73
C VAL A 144 17.27 -29.12 23.02
N GLY A 145 17.34 -30.15 23.83
CA GLY A 145 18.14 -30.17 25.05
C GLY A 145 19.50 -30.81 24.80
N ILE A 146 20.57 -30.09 25.09
CA ILE A 146 21.93 -30.65 25.15
C ILE A 146 22.14 -31.17 26.55
N VAL A 147 22.30 -32.48 26.68
CA VAL A 147 22.48 -33.18 27.95
C VAL A 147 23.97 -33.47 28.18
N THR A 148 24.55 -32.93 29.22
CA THR A 148 25.95 -33.15 29.59
C THR A 148 26.09 -33.65 31.02
N THR A 149 27.04 -34.53 31.25
CA THR A 149 27.41 -34.97 32.61
C THR A 149 28.83 -34.54 32.92
N ASP A 150 29.01 -33.79 34.00
CA ASP A 150 30.33 -33.44 34.57
C ASP A 150 30.63 -34.35 35.76
N GLY A 151 31.64 -35.17 35.66
CA GLY A 151 32.05 -36.08 36.72
C GLY A 151 33.56 -36.17 36.79
N CYS A 152 34.10 -36.28 37.99
CA CYS A 152 35.48 -36.40 38.36
C CYS A 152 36.36 -37.31 37.43
N GLY A 153 36.81 -36.79 36.32
CA GLY A 153 37.84 -37.46 35.47
C GLY A 153 37.34 -38.55 34.53
N GLU A 154 36.06 -38.77 34.41
CA GLU A 154 35.44 -39.66 33.44
C GLU A 154 34.74 -38.88 32.33
N CYS A 155 34.71 -39.44 31.13
CA CYS A 155 34.21 -38.79 29.90
C CYS A 155 32.89 -38.03 30.09
N THR A 156 32.86 -36.79 29.66
CA THR A 156 31.63 -36.00 29.51
C THR A 156 30.75 -36.68 28.45
N GLY A 157 29.66 -37.35 28.90
CA GLY A 157 28.65 -37.85 27.97
C GLY A 157 27.93 -36.65 27.35
N LEU A 158 27.83 -36.61 26.05
CA LEU A 158 26.99 -35.63 25.32
C LEU A 158 25.84 -36.39 24.67
N ASP A 159 24.63 -35.98 24.98
CA ASP A 159 23.40 -36.51 24.37
C ASP A 159 22.49 -35.35 23.97
N THR A 160 21.61 -35.59 23.03
CA THR A 160 20.63 -34.60 22.56
C THR A 160 19.20 -35.15 22.68
N ILE A 161 18.29 -34.34 23.15
CA ILE A 161 16.89 -34.71 23.31
C ILE A 161 15.96 -33.66 22.69
N ASP A 162 14.94 -34.09 21.98
CA ASP A 162 13.89 -33.20 21.52
C ASP A 162 12.98 -32.84 22.71
N ILE A 163 12.85 -31.54 22.98
CA ILE A 163 12.04 -31.03 24.09
C ILE A 163 10.68 -30.59 23.59
N ALA A 164 10.63 -29.71 22.59
CA ALA A 164 9.39 -29.21 22.04
C ALA A 164 9.56 -28.80 20.56
N ALA A 165 8.50 -28.95 19.79
CA ALA A 165 8.38 -28.39 18.46
C ALA A 165 7.36 -27.23 18.46
N ILE A 166 7.58 -26.22 17.63
CA ILE A 166 6.76 -25.00 17.59
C ILE A 166 6.00 -24.93 16.28
N SER A 167 4.67 -24.95 16.38
CA SER A 167 3.77 -24.84 15.23
C SER A 167 3.41 -23.38 14.98
N ASN A 168 3.60 -22.91 13.75
CA ASN A 168 3.30 -21.55 13.32
C ASN A 168 2.58 -21.51 11.97
N PRO A 169 1.27 -21.84 11.91
CA PRO A 169 0.53 -21.88 10.66
C PRO A 169 0.45 -20.52 9.93
N THR A 170 0.53 -19.39 10.65
CA THR A 170 0.44 -18.05 10.02
C THR A 170 1.54 -17.79 8.99
N THR A 171 2.69 -18.45 9.08
CA THR A 171 3.76 -18.33 8.08
C THR A 171 3.36 -18.88 6.70
N LEU A 172 2.28 -19.66 6.64
CA LEU A 172 1.67 -20.10 5.38
C LEU A 172 0.87 -18.99 4.68
N ILE A 173 0.55 -17.88 5.36
CA ILE A 173 -0.12 -16.74 4.73
C ILE A 173 0.88 -15.95 3.92
N ASN A 174 0.72 -15.96 2.59
CA ASN A 174 1.48 -15.07 1.72
C ASN A 174 0.70 -13.77 1.52
N VAL A 175 0.97 -12.76 2.36
CA VAL A 175 0.24 -11.49 2.36
C VAL A 175 0.22 -10.87 0.96
N LYS A 176 1.37 -10.71 0.31
CA LYS A 176 1.49 -10.04 -1.01
C LYS A 176 0.66 -10.72 -2.11
N LYS A 177 0.59 -12.07 -2.09
CA LYS A 177 -0.20 -12.83 -3.07
C LYS A 177 -1.69 -12.90 -2.73
N SER A 178 -2.04 -12.66 -1.47
CA SER A 178 -3.41 -12.74 -0.98
C SER A 178 -4.13 -11.40 -0.99
N LEU A 179 -3.43 -10.27 -1.26
CA LEU A 179 -4.06 -8.95 -1.28
C LEU A 179 -5.20 -8.86 -2.30
N ASP A 180 -6.31 -8.30 -1.86
CA ASP A 180 -7.40 -7.87 -2.74
C ASP A 180 -7.13 -6.42 -3.18
N LEU A 181 -6.82 -6.25 -4.48
CA LEU A 181 -6.41 -4.97 -5.05
C LEU A 181 -7.59 -4.09 -5.49
N ALA A 182 -8.84 -4.50 -5.25
CA ALA A 182 -10.04 -3.72 -5.53
C ALA A 182 -10.05 -3.07 -6.93
N TRP A 183 -10.13 -3.90 -7.98
CA TRP A 183 -10.29 -3.41 -9.35
C TRP A 183 -11.62 -2.67 -9.51
N ILE A 184 -11.62 -1.49 -10.16
CA ILE A 184 -12.83 -0.71 -10.44
C ILE A 184 -13.27 -0.99 -11.86
N GLU A 185 -14.47 -1.58 -12.03
CA GLU A 185 -15.06 -1.73 -13.35
C GLU A 185 -15.68 -0.39 -13.80
N PRO A 186 -15.21 0.19 -14.92
CA PRO A 186 -15.74 1.46 -15.37
C PRO A 186 -17.12 1.31 -15.99
N GLU A 187 -18.04 2.18 -15.60
CA GLU A 187 -19.33 2.30 -16.25
C GLU A 187 -19.22 3.19 -17.49
N PHE A 188 -19.81 2.76 -18.60
CA PHE A 188 -19.84 3.55 -19.83
C PHE A 188 -21.20 4.19 -20.03
N VAL A 189 -21.22 5.52 -19.93
CA VAL A 189 -22.39 6.34 -20.24
C VAL A 189 -22.02 7.38 -21.29
N ILE A 190 -22.77 7.39 -22.41
CA ILE A 190 -22.55 8.37 -23.47
C ILE A 190 -23.02 9.75 -22.96
N ARG A 191 -22.07 10.66 -22.78
CA ARG A 191 -22.33 12.03 -22.33
C ARG A 191 -21.90 13.04 -23.39
N PRO A 192 -22.64 14.16 -23.55
CA PRO A 192 -22.20 15.25 -24.43
C PRO A 192 -20.88 15.84 -23.93
N LYS A 193 -19.89 15.95 -24.79
CA LYS A 193 -18.61 16.62 -24.50
C LYS A 193 -18.77 18.12 -24.72
N ILE A 194 -19.02 18.85 -23.65
CA ILE A 194 -19.23 20.30 -23.67
C ILE A 194 -17.99 20.97 -23.09
N ALA A 195 -17.35 21.82 -23.89
CA ALA A 195 -16.25 22.64 -23.45
C ALA A 195 -16.63 24.13 -23.49
N LYS A 196 -16.15 24.87 -22.48
CA LYS A 196 -16.36 26.32 -22.37
C LYS A 196 -15.03 27.02 -22.26
N GLY A 197 -14.93 28.16 -22.88
CA GLY A 197 -13.75 29.00 -22.78
C GLY A 197 -14.10 30.48 -22.76
N LYS A 198 -13.14 31.25 -22.25
CA LYS A 198 -13.22 32.71 -22.20
C LYS A 198 -11.89 33.29 -22.66
N GLY A 199 -11.96 34.35 -23.45
CA GLY A 199 -10.80 35.11 -23.85
C GLY A 199 -11.06 36.63 -23.75
N VAL A 200 -9.98 37.39 -23.69
CA VAL A 200 -10.02 38.85 -23.68
C VAL A 200 -9.04 39.34 -24.74
N ALA A 201 -9.50 40.24 -25.61
CA ALA A 201 -8.67 40.97 -26.55
C ALA A 201 -8.61 42.45 -26.16
N HIS A 202 -7.43 42.94 -25.79
CA HIS A 202 -7.22 44.34 -25.38
C HIS A 202 -7.05 45.24 -26.61
N LEU A 203 -8.17 45.43 -27.33
CA LEU A 203 -8.21 46.21 -28.55
C LEU A 203 -8.21 47.72 -28.25
N GLN A 204 -7.33 48.44 -28.87
CA GLN A 204 -7.31 49.90 -28.83
C GLN A 204 -8.25 50.47 -29.89
N PHE A 205 -8.98 51.50 -29.54
CA PHE A 205 -9.90 52.20 -30.45
C PHE A 205 -9.57 53.69 -30.46
N HIS A 206 -9.68 54.33 -31.63
CA HIS A 206 -9.66 55.78 -31.70
C HIS A 206 -10.78 56.37 -30.85
N ILE A 207 -10.60 57.56 -30.33
CA ILE A 207 -11.57 58.25 -29.44
C ILE A 207 -12.93 58.29 -30.14
N ASN A 208 -13.98 57.86 -29.43
CA ASN A 208 -15.39 57.79 -29.94
C ASN A 208 -15.58 56.95 -31.20
N LYS A 209 -14.65 56.07 -31.51
CA LYS A 209 -14.77 55.17 -32.68
C LYS A 209 -14.91 53.71 -32.20
N HIS A 210 -15.52 52.92 -33.08
CA HIS A 210 -15.79 51.51 -32.84
C HIS A 210 -15.14 50.57 -33.89
N TYR A 211 -14.60 51.11 -34.97
CA TYR A 211 -13.89 50.29 -35.98
C TYR A 211 -12.53 49.85 -35.41
N ILE A 212 -12.15 48.64 -35.78
CA ILE A 212 -10.85 48.07 -35.42
C ILE A 212 -9.83 48.49 -36.46
N ASP A 213 -8.76 49.16 -35.98
CA ASP A 213 -7.60 49.45 -36.78
C ASP A 213 -6.48 48.46 -36.34
N PRO A 214 -6.10 47.48 -37.19
CA PRO A 214 -5.04 46.53 -36.85
C PRO A 214 -3.66 47.16 -36.64
N ALA A 215 -3.41 48.35 -37.22
CA ALA A 215 -2.16 49.07 -37.05
C ALA A 215 -2.07 49.89 -35.74
N LEU A 216 -3.20 50.07 -35.04
CA LEU A 216 -3.25 50.86 -33.80
C LEU A 216 -2.70 50.03 -32.64
N GLY A 217 -1.58 50.48 -32.07
CA GLY A 217 -0.98 49.86 -30.88
C GLY A 217 -0.66 48.37 -31.09
N ARG A 218 -1.22 47.50 -30.23
CA ARG A 218 -1.01 46.04 -30.25
C ARG A 218 -2.19 45.27 -30.87
N ASN A 219 -3.11 45.96 -31.55
CA ASN A 219 -4.34 45.33 -32.06
C ASN A 219 -4.08 44.08 -32.90
N ARG A 220 -3.04 44.09 -33.72
CA ARG A 220 -2.69 42.94 -34.57
C ARG A 220 -2.43 41.68 -33.71
N GLN A 221 -1.61 41.83 -32.67
CA GLN A 221 -1.28 40.69 -31.77
C GLN A 221 -2.51 40.19 -31.02
N GLU A 222 -3.36 41.09 -30.54
CA GLU A 222 -4.59 40.73 -29.80
C GLU A 222 -5.60 40.01 -30.72
N LEU A 223 -5.71 40.43 -31.97
CA LEU A 223 -6.55 39.78 -32.98
C LEU A 223 -6.00 38.41 -33.37
N GLU A 224 -4.69 38.28 -33.57
CA GLU A 224 -4.03 36.99 -33.83
C GLU A 224 -4.21 36.01 -32.68
N GLN A 225 -4.16 36.49 -31.41
CA GLN A 225 -4.43 35.65 -30.23
C GLN A 225 -5.89 35.19 -30.20
N MET A 226 -6.85 36.03 -30.54
CA MET A 226 -8.26 35.68 -30.64
C MET A 226 -8.51 34.64 -31.76
N GLU A 227 -7.87 34.81 -32.89
CA GLU A 227 -7.87 33.84 -34.00
C GLU A 227 -7.27 32.49 -33.54
N ALA A 228 -6.09 32.50 -32.94
CA ALA A 228 -5.42 31.31 -32.46
C ALA A 228 -6.27 30.52 -31.43
N THR A 229 -7.14 31.21 -30.69
CA THR A 229 -8.04 30.58 -29.74
C THR A 229 -9.24 29.91 -30.44
N LEU A 230 -9.84 30.54 -31.42
CA LEU A 230 -11.11 30.08 -32.03
C LEU A 230 -10.93 29.23 -33.31
N ALA A 231 -9.87 29.46 -34.08
CA ALA A 231 -9.61 28.71 -35.30
C ALA A 231 -9.46 27.19 -35.10
N PRO A 232 -8.78 26.70 -34.07
CA PRO A 232 -8.71 25.27 -33.79
C PRO A 232 -10.08 24.61 -33.55
N ILE A 233 -11.03 25.35 -32.97
CA ILE A 233 -12.38 24.85 -32.73
C ILE A 233 -13.19 24.81 -34.01
N LEU A 234 -13.15 25.89 -34.78
CA LEU A 234 -13.91 26.03 -36.04
C LEU A 234 -13.41 25.10 -37.14
N ASN A 235 -12.11 24.82 -37.18
CA ASN A 235 -11.48 23.93 -38.16
C ASN A 235 -11.48 22.45 -37.74
N ASN A 236 -11.99 22.12 -36.55
CA ASN A 236 -12.07 20.74 -36.07
C ASN A 236 -13.37 20.09 -36.55
N SER A 237 -13.26 19.07 -37.40
CA SER A 237 -14.41 18.33 -37.94
C SER A 237 -15.26 17.62 -36.85
N LEU A 238 -14.68 17.41 -35.66
CA LEU A 238 -15.35 16.79 -34.52
C LEU A 238 -15.97 17.83 -33.58
N ALA A 239 -15.64 19.10 -33.71
CA ALA A 239 -16.15 20.16 -32.85
C ALA A 239 -17.27 20.94 -33.52
N THR A 240 -18.24 21.35 -32.73
CA THR A 240 -19.33 22.23 -33.17
C THR A 240 -19.45 23.38 -32.17
N LEU A 241 -19.19 24.59 -32.62
CA LEU A 241 -19.43 25.79 -31.81
C LEU A 241 -20.93 25.94 -31.54
N THR A 242 -21.32 25.94 -30.28
CA THR A 242 -22.73 26.03 -29.87
C THR A 242 -23.15 27.43 -29.42
N SER A 243 -22.19 28.21 -28.90
CA SER A 243 -22.41 29.63 -28.61
C SER A 243 -21.08 30.39 -28.68
N LEU A 244 -21.17 31.65 -29.10
CA LEU A 244 -20.09 32.62 -28.99
C LEU A 244 -20.72 33.97 -28.62
N SER A 245 -20.38 34.48 -27.45
CA SER A 245 -20.83 35.79 -26.98
C SER A 245 -19.65 36.74 -26.93
N ILE A 246 -19.75 37.87 -27.62
CA ILE A 246 -18.70 38.88 -27.71
C ILE A 246 -19.23 40.14 -27.01
N TYR A 247 -18.54 40.57 -25.97
CA TYR A 247 -18.88 41.74 -25.20
C TYR A 247 -17.85 42.83 -25.42
N GLY A 248 -18.25 43.95 -25.94
CA GLY A 248 -17.44 45.14 -25.99
C GLY A 248 -17.50 45.88 -24.68
N MET A 249 -16.39 46.52 -24.37
CA MET A 249 -16.25 47.35 -23.17
C MET A 249 -15.90 48.77 -23.57
N ALA A 250 -16.45 49.71 -22.82
CA ALA A 250 -16.12 51.12 -22.90
C ALA A 250 -15.59 51.57 -21.54
N SER A 251 -14.64 52.50 -21.56
CA SER A 251 -14.07 53.07 -20.35
C SER A 251 -15.14 53.80 -19.53
N ALA A 252 -14.92 53.88 -18.22
CA ALA A 252 -15.85 54.53 -17.28
C ALA A 252 -16.02 56.03 -17.51
N ASP A 253 -15.24 56.64 -18.42
CA ASP A 253 -15.42 58.07 -18.80
C ASP A 253 -16.49 58.22 -19.90
N GLY A 254 -17.47 59.02 -19.61
CA GLY A 254 -18.62 59.33 -20.48
C GLY A 254 -19.89 58.68 -20.00
N SER A 255 -21.03 59.26 -20.42
CA SER A 255 -22.33 58.81 -19.92
C SER A 255 -22.62 57.35 -20.30
N LEU A 256 -23.25 56.61 -19.41
CA LEU A 256 -23.65 55.23 -19.64
C LEU A 256 -24.51 55.09 -20.90
N SER A 257 -25.39 56.08 -21.18
CA SER A 257 -26.22 56.13 -22.38
C SER A 257 -25.41 56.23 -23.67
N PHE A 258 -24.23 56.86 -23.66
CA PHE A 258 -23.30 56.95 -24.78
C PHE A 258 -22.39 55.71 -24.87
N ASN A 259 -21.90 55.24 -23.75
CA ASN A 259 -20.93 54.14 -23.67
C ASN A 259 -21.55 52.78 -24.01
N THR A 260 -22.79 52.53 -23.65
CA THR A 260 -23.47 51.25 -23.94
C THR A 260 -23.57 50.96 -25.44
N PRO A 261 -24.09 51.85 -26.33
CA PRO A 261 -24.08 51.61 -27.76
C PRO A 261 -22.65 51.58 -28.36
N LEU A 262 -21.73 52.42 -27.86
CA LEU A 262 -20.34 52.42 -28.32
C LEU A 262 -19.64 51.06 -28.00
N ALA A 263 -19.83 50.53 -26.81
CA ALA A 263 -19.29 49.21 -26.41
C ALA A 263 -19.89 48.10 -27.29
N ARG A 264 -21.23 48.10 -27.51
CA ARG A 264 -21.88 47.14 -28.40
C ARG A 264 -21.33 47.21 -29.85
N ASN A 265 -21.14 48.43 -30.37
CA ASN A 265 -20.57 48.61 -31.71
C ASN A 265 -19.13 48.13 -31.82
N ARG A 266 -18.31 48.21 -30.76
CA ARG A 266 -17.00 47.61 -30.66
C ARG A 266 -17.05 46.08 -30.72
N ALA A 267 -18.00 45.47 -29.99
CA ALA A 267 -18.26 44.03 -30.08
C ALA A 267 -18.67 43.60 -31.48
N GLU A 268 -19.53 44.37 -32.13
CA GLU A 268 -19.97 44.12 -33.50
C GLU A 268 -18.79 44.22 -34.51
N SER A 269 -17.87 45.13 -34.31
CA SER A 269 -16.67 45.24 -35.14
C SER A 269 -15.76 44.03 -34.97
N ALA A 270 -15.59 43.54 -33.73
CA ALA A 270 -14.86 42.30 -33.45
C ALA A 270 -15.55 41.08 -34.08
N ARG A 271 -16.89 41.00 -33.98
CA ARG A 271 -17.70 39.96 -34.63
C ARG A 271 -17.47 39.94 -36.14
N ARG A 272 -17.56 41.09 -36.83
CA ARG A 272 -17.32 41.18 -38.28
C ARG A 272 -15.91 40.73 -38.62
N TRP A 273 -14.93 41.23 -37.90
CA TRP A 273 -13.53 40.84 -38.14
C TRP A 273 -13.31 39.32 -38.01
N LEU A 274 -13.91 38.67 -36.98
CA LEU A 274 -13.85 37.21 -36.82
C LEU A 274 -14.53 36.47 -37.97
N ILE A 275 -15.72 36.92 -38.39
CA ILE A 275 -16.48 36.30 -39.51
C ILE A 275 -15.63 36.33 -40.79
N ASP A 276 -15.07 37.48 -41.12
CA ASP A 276 -14.28 37.67 -42.34
C ASP A 276 -12.97 36.89 -42.27
N ARG A 277 -12.28 36.95 -41.10
CA ARG A 277 -10.96 36.33 -40.91
C ARG A 277 -11.00 34.81 -40.90
N LEU A 278 -12.00 34.24 -40.25
CA LEU A 278 -12.17 32.79 -40.06
C LEU A 278 -13.15 32.19 -41.08
N ALA A 279 -13.62 32.95 -42.05
CA ALA A 279 -14.60 32.53 -43.05
C ALA A 279 -15.82 31.79 -42.43
N ILE A 280 -16.35 32.32 -41.34
CA ILE A 280 -17.41 31.65 -40.55
C ILE A 280 -18.66 31.53 -41.42
N ASN A 281 -19.20 30.31 -41.53
CA ASN A 281 -20.38 30.01 -42.32
C ASN A 281 -21.68 30.63 -41.73
N ALA A 282 -22.69 30.81 -42.55
CA ALA A 282 -23.95 31.46 -42.15
C ALA A 282 -24.68 30.80 -40.97
N PRO A 283 -24.75 29.48 -40.80
CA PRO A 283 -25.31 28.86 -39.60
C PRO A 283 -24.58 29.26 -38.33
N THR A 284 -23.22 29.21 -38.36
CA THR A 284 -22.41 29.57 -37.18
C THR A 284 -22.46 31.08 -36.88
N GLN A 285 -22.62 31.92 -37.86
CA GLN A 285 -22.84 33.39 -37.64
C GLN A 285 -24.05 33.68 -36.81
N ARG A 286 -25.15 32.87 -36.89
CA ARG A 286 -26.41 33.07 -36.18
C ARG A 286 -26.27 32.82 -34.68
N ILE A 287 -25.32 32.05 -34.22
CA ILE A 287 -25.08 31.77 -32.83
C ILE A 287 -24.14 32.79 -32.17
N ILE A 288 -23.53 33.69 -32.97
CA ILE A 288 -22.64 34.73 -32.43
C ILE A 288 -23.51 35.89 -31.88
N GLN A 289 -23.50 36.06 -30.60
CA GLN A 289 -24.20 37.15 -29.92
C GLN A 289 -23.24 38.28 -29.57
N VAL A 290 -23.74 39.52 -29.65
CA VAL A 290 -22.97 40.70 -29.25
C VAL A 290 -23.67 41.45 -28.13
N GLY A 291 -22.89 41.89 -27.19
CA GLY A 291 -23.40 42.65 -26.04
C GLY A 291 -22.45 43.80 -25.67
N SER A 292 -22.89 44.58 -24.73
CA SER A 292 -22.09 45.62 -24.10
C SER A 292 -21.95 45.31 -22.60
N ARG A 293 -20.74 45.47 -22.09
CA ARG A 293 -20.44 45.48 -20.66
C ARG A 293 -19.65 46.75 -20.38
N PRO A 294 -20.33 47.92 -20.24
CA PRO A 294 -19.62 49.13 -19.81
C PRO A 294 -18.95 48.82 -18.45
N GLU A 295 -17.67 49.09 -18.34
CA GLU A 295 -16.97 48.89 -17.06
C GLU A 295 -17.22 50.12 -16.18
N GLY A 296 -17.59 49.87 -14.92
CA GLY A 296 -17.67 50.91 -13.91
C GLY A 296 -16.29 51.30 -13.38
N TRP A 297 -16.25 52.05 -12.32
CA TRP A 297 -15.03 52.60 -11.75
C TRP A 297 -14.22 51.60 -10.90
N LEU A 298 -14.79 50.44 -10.54
CA LEU A 298 -14.09 49.43 -9.72
C LEU A 298 -12.82 48.87 -10.41
N PRO A 299 -12.81 48.48 -11.69
CA PRO A 299 -11.58 48.04 -12.38
C PRO A 299 -10.50 49.12 -12.42
N VAL A 300 -10.91 50.38 -12.57
CA VAL A 300 -9.97 51.55 -12.51
C VAL A 300 -9.32 51.63 -11.15
N LEU A 301 -10.12 51.52 -10.07
CA LEU A 301 -9.60 51.53 -8.69
C LEU A 301 -8.64 50.36 -8.44
N GLU A 302 -8.97 49.17 -8.93
CA GLU A 302 -8.10 47.98 -8.80
C GLU A 302 -6.76 48.17 -9.56
N ALA A 303 -6.81 48.70 -10.77
CA ALA A 303 -5.62 49.01 -11.54
C ALA A 303 -4.73 50.08 -10.86
N MET A 304 -5.35 51.15 -10.29
CA MET A 304 -4.64 52.14 -9.51
C MET A 304 -3.99 51.55 -8.25
N ARG A 305 -4.69 50.63 -7.58
CA ARG A 305 -4.16 49.91 -6.40
C ARG A 305 -2.97 49.03 -6.77
N ALA A 306 -3.08 48.29 -7.85
CA ALA A 306 -2.02 47.40 -8.35
C ALA A 306 -0.74 48.20 -8.73
N ASP A 307 -0.91 49.42 -9.29
CA ASP A 307 0.19 50.33 -9.64
C ASP A 307 0.73 51.14 -8.44
N GLY A 308 0.15 51.00 -7.23
CA GLY A 308 0.55 51.75 -6.05
C GLY A 308 0.30 53.26 -6.16
N SER A 309 -0.70 53.67 -6.93
CA SER A 309 -1.02 55.10 -7.13
C SER A 309 -1.41 55.78 -5.81
N PRO A 310 -0.81 56.94 -5.46
CA PRO A 310 -1.12 57.66 -4.22
C PRO A 310 -2.57 58.16 -4.18
N ASP A 311 -3.19 58.34 -5.33
CA ASP A 311 -4.55 58.84 -5.46
C ASP A 311 -5.66 57.80 -5.32
N THR A 312 -5.27 56.51 -5.12
CA THR A 312 -6.18 55.38 -4.94
C THR A 312 -7.20 55.62 -3.82
N ALA A 313 -6.78 56.23 -2.70
CA ALA A 313 -7.62 56.54 -1.56
C ALA A 313 -8.71 57.54 -1.89
N ALA A 314 -8.38 58.57 -2.69
CA ALA A 314 -9.34 59.60 -3.10
C ALA A 314 -10.46 59.02 -4.02
N VAL A 315 -10.05 58.19 -4.99
CA VAL A 315 -11.03 57.49 -5.88
C VAL A 315 -11.89 56.55 -5.07
N LYS A 316 -11.30 55.73 -4.19
CA LYS A 316 -12.01 54.79 -3.31
C LYS A 316 -13.09 55.52 -2.47
N SER A 317 -12.72 56.63 -1.84
CA SER A 317 -13.64 57.43 -1.02
C SER A 317 -14.86 57.94 -1.83
N ILE A 318 -14.68 58.33 -3.10
CA ILE A 318 -15.77 58.73 -3.98
C ILE A 318 -16.66 57.54 -4.29
N LEU A 319 -16.10 56.41 -4.64
CA LEU A 319 -16.88 55.20 -4.96
C LEU A 319 -17.70 54.71 -3.77
N GLU A 320 -17.13 54.70 -2.57
CA GLU A 320 -17.83 54.35 -1.34
C GLU A 320 -18.96 55.33 -1.02
N LYS A 321 -18.69 56.63 -1.15
CA LYS A 321 -19.69 57.69 -0.86
C LYS A 321 -20.87 57.64 -1.81
N TYR A 322 -20.67 57.27 -3.05
CA TYR A 322 -21.69 57.22 -4.11
C TYR A 322 -21.96 55.80 -4.61
N ALA A 323 -21.83 54.82 -3.74
CA ALA A 323 -22.01 53.41 -4.10
C ALA A 323 -23.38 53.08 -4.65
N GLU A 324 -24.41 53.71 -4.12
CA GLU A 324 -25.81 53.55 -4.58
C GLU A 324 -26.15 54.43 -5.81
N SER A 325 -25.17 55.18 -6.33
CA SER A 325 -25.38 56.05 -7.48
C SER A 325 -24.87 55.39 -8.77
N ASN A 326 -25.35 55.86 -9.94
CA ASN A 326 -24.83 55.41 -11.22
C ASN A 326 -23.41 55.92 -11.49
N ASP A 327 -22.72 55.31 -12.44
CA ASP A 327 -21.36 55.65 -12.81
C ASP A 327 -21.17 57.12 -13.25
N ASP A 328 -22.18 57.72 -13.86
CA ASP A 328 -22.14 59.12 -14.29
C ASP A 328 -21.97 60.12 -13.09
N ILE A 329 -22.55 59.76 -11.94
CA ILE A 329 -22.38 60.56 -10.72
C ILE A 329 -21.01 60.35 -10.14
N GLN A 330 -20.53 59.14 -10.08
CA GLN A 330 -19.16 58.80 -9.63
C GLN A 330 -18.14 59.52 -10.52
N GLU A 331 -18.30 59.46 -11.83
CA GLU A 331 -17.46 60.14 -12.82
C GLU A 331 -17.37 61.64 -12.57
N ARG A 332 -18.51 62.28 -12.34
CA ARG A 332 -18.59 63.73 -12.09
C ARG A 332 -17.68 64.17 -10.94
N TYR A 333 -17.57 63.38 -9.88
CA TYR A 333 -16.70 63.67 -8.74
C TYR A 333 -15.26 63.30 -8.99
N ILE A 334 -14.99 62.16 -9.63
CA ILE A 334 -13.63 61.69 -9.98
C ILE A 334 -12.98 62.68 -10.94
N ARG A 335 -13.72 63.24 -11.92
CA ARG A 335 -13.20 64.27 -12.84
C ARG A 335 -12.75 65.59 -12.17
N ARG A 336 -13.16 65.83 -10.95
CA ARG A 336 -12.75 66.98 -10.16
C ARG A 336 -11.46 66.78 -9.39
N LEU A 337 -10.94 65.55 -9.35
CA LEU A 337 -9.69 65.25 -8.71
C LEU A 337 -8.51 65.82 -9.49
N PRO A 338 -7.48 66.33 -8.82
CA PRO A 338 -6.24 66.84 -9.47
C PRO A 338 -5.59 65.79 -10.39
N CYS A 339 -5.67 64.49 -10.01
CA CYS A 339 -5.10 63.35 -10.73
C CYS A 339 -5.94 62.90 -11.94
N TRP A 340 -7.04 63.57 -12.28
CA TRP A 340 -7.93 63.18 -13.39
C TRP A 340 -7.20 62.94 -14.72
N LYS A 341 -6.24 63.84 -15.06
CA LYS A 341 -5.46 63.70 -16.30
C LYS A 341 -4.67 62.39 -16.34
N GLU A 342 -4.09 62.02 -15.22
CA GLU A 342 -3.34 60.78 -15.08
C GLU A 342 -4.28 59.54 -15.13
N ILE A 343 -5.40 59.58 -14.38
CA ILE A 343 -6.39 58.51 -14.41
C ILE A 343 -6.83 58.26 -15.84
N ARG A 344 -7.16 59.29 -16.57
CA ARG A 344 -7.62 59.20 -17.97
C ARG A 344 -6.59 58.63 -18.90
N ALA A 345 -5.32 59.07 -18.75
CA ALA A 345 -4.24 58.65 -19.64
C ALA A 345 -3.76 57.23 -19.37
N LYS A 346 -3.70 56.81 -18.10
CA LYS A 346 -3.03 55.57 -17.70
C LYS A 346 -3.99 54.42 -17.47
N TYR A 347 -5.17 54.65 -16.91
CA TYR A 347 -6.09 53.59 -16.49
C TYR A 347 -7.28 53.39 -17.43
N LEU A 348 -7.94 54.49 -17.85
CA LEU A 348 -9.14 54.41 -18.70
C LEU A 348 -8.89 53.84 -20.11
N GLN A 349 -7.62 53.87 -20.59
CA GLN A 349 -7.32 53.23 -21.87
C GLN A 349 -7.33 51.69 -21.79
N LYS A 350 -7.00 51.16 -20.63
CA LYS A 350 -6.96 49.69 -20.40
C LYS A 350 -8.35 49.04 -20.41
N ASP A 351 -9.42 49.85 -20.19
CA ASP A 351 -10.80 49.37 -20.16
C ASP A 351 -11.41 49.20 -21.54
N ARG A 352 -10.71 49.61 -22.59
CA ARG A 352 -11.17 49.45 -23.98
C ARG A 352 -10.75 48.09 -24.50
N LYS A 353 -11.56 47.08 -24.22
CA LYS A 353 -11.30 45.68 -24.58
C LYS A 353 -12.56 44.99 -25.11
N VAL A 354 -12.33 43.85 -25.71
CA VAL A 354 -13.41 42.94 -26.14
C VAL A 354 -13.23 41.64 -25.39
N GLU A 355 -14.24 41.22 -24.70
CA GLU A 355 -14.31 39.92 -24.03
C GLU A 355 -15.15 38.97 -24.89
N TYR A 356 -14.70 37.73 -25.03
CA TYR A 356 -15.47 36.69 -25.70
C TYR A 356 -15.57 35.44 -24.87
N VAL A 357 -16.75 34.85 -24.83
CA VAL A 357 -17.08 33.61 -24.15
C VAL A 357 -17.65 32.65 -25.16
N TYR A 358 -17.11 31.46 -25.22
CA TYR A 358 -17.54 30.47 -26.19
C TYR A 358 -17.85 29.12 -25.53
N THR A 359 -18.77 28.39 -26.14
CA THR A 359 -19.08 27.01 -25.79
C THR A 359 -19.09 26.19 -27.06
N TYR A 360 -18.49 25.03 -27.03
CA TYR A 360 -18.53 24.09 -28.14
C TYR A 360 -18.75 22.67 -27.63
N THR A 361 -19.25 21.81 -28.47
CA THR A 361 -19.38 20.38 -28.21
C THR A 361 -18.40 19.64 -29.10
N ILE A 362 -17.81 18.57 -28.56
CA ILE A 362 -17.10 17.58 -29.36
C ILE A 362 -18.05 16.40 -29.56
N ARG A 363 -18.12 15.86 -30.76
CA ARG A 363 -18.95 14.70 -31.06
C ARG A 363 -18.57 13.51 -30.16
N SER A 364 -19.54 12.92 -29.51
CA SER A 364 -19.34 11.70 -28.72
C SER A 364 -19.23 10.50 -29.65
N PHE A 365 -18.38 9.55 -29.28
CA PHE A 365 -18.24 8.29 -29.99
C PHE A 365 -19.24 7.28 -29.39
N THR A 366 -20.01 6.61 -30.26
CA THR A 366 -21.19 5.84 -29.82
C THR A 366 -21.03 4.32 -29.98
N THR A 367 -20.05 3.87 -30.75
CA THR A 367 -19.78 2.45 -30.97
C THR A 367 -18.37 2.06 -30.55
N ASP A 368 -18.21 0.81 -30.09
CA ASP A 368 -16.90 0.30 -29.67
C ASP A 368 -15.88 0.32 -30.81
N THR A 369 -16.31 0.03 -32.04
CA THR A 369 -15.45 0.10 -33.24
C THR A 369 -14.94 1.52 -33.48
N GLU A 370 -15.82 2.52 -33.36
CA GLU A 370 -15.45 3.92 -33.51
C GLU A 370 -14.51 4.39 -32.38
N LEU A 371 -14.77 3.98 -31.15
CA LEU A 371 -13.90 4.25 -30.02
C LEU A 371 -12.48 3.74 -30.25
N LEU A 372 -12.33 2.50 -30.68
CA LEU A 372 -11.03 1.89 -30.94
C LEU A 372 -10.30 2.59 -32.11
N ASP A 373 -10.99 2.87 -33.22
CA ASP A 373 -10.40 3.56 -34.38
C ASP A 373 -9.96 4.99 -34.05
N MET A 374 -10.81 5.72 -33.35
CA MET A 374 -10.52 7.10 -32.97
C MET A 374 -9.46 7.22 -31.87
N TYR A 375 -9.34 6.24 -30.98
CA TYR A 375 -8.28 6.21 -29.99
C TYR A 375 -6.88 6.23 -30.61
N GLU A 376 -6.68 5.51 -31.71
CA GLU A 376 -5.40 5.50 -32.43
C GLU A 376 -5.09 6.85 -33.14
N LYS A 377 -6.13 7.57 -33.55
CA LYS A 377 -6.00 8.78 -34.34
C LYS A 377 -6.02 10.06 -33.54
N ARG A 378 -6.95 10.15 -32.57
CA ARG A 378 -7.29 11.38 -31.87
C ARG A 378 -7.68 11.12 -30.41
N PRO A 379 -6.79 10.59 -29.57
CA PRO A 379 -7.08 10.35 -28.15
C PRO A 379 -7.39 11.64 -27.38
N ASP A 380 -6.97 12.79 -27.89
CA ASP A 380 -7.26 14.12 -27.38
C ASP A 380 -8.73 14.55 -27.50
N ALA A 381 -9.49 13.88 -28.36
CA ALA A 381 -10.92 14.17 -28.60
C ALA A 381 -11.87 13.37 -27.68
N PHE A 382 -11.33 12.55 -26.80
CA PHE A 382 -12.09 11.69 -25.90
C PHE A 382 -12.45 12.44 -24.60
N ASN A 383 -13.58 12.04 -23.99
CA ASN A 383 -13.82 12.29 -22.58
C ASN A 383 -13.31 11.13 -21.73
N GLU A 384 -13.40 11.26 -20.41
CA GLU A 384 -12.92 10.26 -19.47
C GLU A 384 -13.64 8.92 -19.64
N GLU A 385 -14.98 8.93 -19.72
CA GLU A 385 -15.81 7.74 -19.84
C GLU A 385 -15.53 6.95 -21.14
N GLU A 386 -15.31 7.67 -22.24
CA GLU A 386 -14.95 7.03 -23.51
C GLU A 386 -13.57 6.35 -23.44
N LEU A 387 -12.56 6.98 -22.83
CA LEU A 387 -11.24 6.36 -22.63
C LEU A 387 -11.31 5.18 -21.66
N LEU A 388 -12.12 5.27 -20.62
CA LEU A 388 -12.38 4.14 -19.70
C LEU A 388 -13.02 2.97 -20.45
N ARG A 389 -13.94 3.27 -21.41
CA ARG A 389 -14.53 2.23 -22.27
C ARG A 389 -13.47 1.58 -23.16
N VAL A 390 -12.57 2.36 -23.77
CA VAL A 390 -11.44 1.81 -24.56
C VAL A 390 -10.58 0.90 -23.68
N ALA A 391 -10.32 1.28 -22.43
CA ALA A 391 -9.57 0.43 -21.50
C ALA A 391 -10.30 -0.88 -21.18
N SER A 392 -11.63 -0.85 -21.04
CA SER A 392 -12.44 -2.07 -20.81
C SER A 392 -12.47 -3.00 -22.03
N LEU A 393 -12.39 -2.45 -23.24
CA LEU A 393 -12.33 -3.20 -24.50
C LEU A 393 -10.94 -3.80 -24.79
N ALA A 394 -9.90 -3.36 -24.09
CA ALA A 394 -8.56 -3.88 -24.29
C ALA A 394 -8.45 -5.33 -23.77
N GLU A 395 -8.01 -6.24 -24.62
CA GLU A 395 -7.93 -7.67 -24.31
C GLU A 395 -6.74 -8.04 -23.41
N THR A 396 -5.63 -7.30 -23.53
CA THR A 396 -4.39 -7.60 -22.81
C THR A 396 -4.11 -6.60 -21.71
N ALA A 397 -3.46 -7.04 -20.64
CA ALA A 397 -3.04 -6.18 -19.53
C ALA A 397 -2.11 -5.04 -20.00
N GLU A 398 -1.23 -5.32 -20.95
CA GLU A 398 -0.32 -4.33 -21.51
C GLU A 398 -1.10 -3.24 -22.28
N ARG A 399 -2.10 -3.63 -23.07
CA ARG A 399 -2.94 -2.67 -23.79
C ARG A 399 -3.78 -1.84 -22.81
N LYS A 400 -4.37 -2.46 -21.78
CA LYS A 400 -5.08 -1.74 -20.71
C LYS A 400 -4.18 -0.70 -20.06
N LYS A 401 -2.96 -1.07 -19.71
CA LYS A 401 -1.96 -0.17 -19.12
C LYS A 401 -1.68 1.03 -20.01
N GLN A 402 -1.46 0.85 -21.31
CA GLN A 402 -1.24 1.94 -22.26
C GLN A 402 -2.44 2.91 -22.31
N VAL A 403 -3.66 2.37 -22.34
CA VAL A 403 -4.88 3.20 -22.36
C VAL A 403 -5.02 3.99 -21.06
N TYR A 404 -4.80 3.36 -19.89
CA TYR A 404 -4.84 4.08 -18.61
C TYR A 404 -3.73 5.13 -18.49
N GLN A 405 -2.54 4.88 -19.03
CA GLN A 405 -1.47 5.91 -19.10
C GLN A 405 -1.89 7.10 -19.96
N THR A 406 -2.52 6.84 -21.11
CA THR A 406 -3.09 7.89 -21.96
C THR A 406 -4.20 8.65 -21.23
N LEU A 407 -5.07 7.93 -20.52
CA LEU A 407 -6.15 8.52 -19.75
C LEU A 407 -5.60 9.43 -18.64
N MET A 408 -4.60 8.97 -17.88
CA MET A 408 -3.95 9.78 -16.84
C MET A 408 -3.22 11.02 -17.39
N LYS A 409 -2.83 11.01 -18.66
CA LYS A 409 -2.26 12.19 -19.34
C LYS A 409 -3.31 13.28 -19.56
N TYR A 410 -4.52 12.91 -19.97
CA TYR A 410 -5.61 13.86 -20.27
C TYR A 410 -6.51 14.14 -19.07
N PHE A 411 -6.71 13.15 -18.19
CA PHE A 411 -7.55 13.21 -17.00
C PHE A 411 -6.75 12.78 -15.76
N PRO A 412 -5.81 13.60 -15.28
CA PRO A 412 -4.88 13.23 -14.20
C PRO A 412 -5.56 13.02 -12.84
N GLN A 413 -6.83 13.39 -12.69
CA GLN A 413 -7.62 13.19 -11.47
C GLN A 413 -8.64 12.03 -11.58
N SER A 414 -8.55 11.21 -12.63
CA SER A 414 -9.38 10.01 -12.78
C SER A 414 -9.03 8.96 -11.72
N LYS A 415 -9.90 8.80 -10.73
CA LYS A 415 -9.71 7.82 -9.64
C LYS A 415 -9.74 6.39 -10.18
N VAL A 416 -10.62 6.10 -11.15
CA VAL A 416 -10.73 4.77 -11.79
C VAL A 416 -9.45 4.43 -12.55
N ALA A 417 -8.96 5.34 -13.37
CA ALA A 417 -7.75 5.10 -14.15
C ALA A 417 -6.51 4.97 -13.26
N ALA A 418 -6.37 5.84 -12.26
CA ALA A 418 -5.27 5.80 -11.32
C ALA A 418 -5.24 4.48 -10.54
N ASN A 419 -6.41 4.05 -10.00
CA ASN A 419 -6.54 2.79 -9.29
C ASN A 419 -6.16 1.60 -10.18
N ASN A 420 -6.78 1.48 -11.34
CA ASN A 420 -6.60 0.32 -12.19
C ASN A 420 -5.19 0.25 -12.79
N LEU A 421 -4.58 1.40 -13.11
CA LEU A 421 -3.19 1.48 -13.53
C LEU A 421 -2.25 1.05 -12.40
N ALA A 422 -2.50 1.51 -11.18
CA ALA A 422 -1.73 1.11 -10.00
C ALA A 422 -1.85 -0.40 -9.71
N VAL A 423 -3.06 -0.96 -9.82
CA VAL A 423 -3.28 -2.42 -9.72
C VAL A 423 -2.45 -3.19 -10.75
N LEU A 424 -2.40 -2.72 -12.00
CA LEU A 424 -1.57 -3.35 -13.03
C LEU A 424 -0.08 -3.28 -12.68
N TYR A 425 0.40 -2.14 -12.19
CA TYR A 425 1.79 -2.01 -11.74
C TYR A 425 2.10 -2.93 -10.56
N LEU A 426 1.21 -3.04 -9.57
CA LEU A 426 1.42 -3.95 -8.44
C LEU A 426 1.47 -5.42 -8.86
N ARG A 427 0.65 -5.83 -9.82
CA ARG A 427 0.71 -7.19 -10.41
C ARG A 427 2.03 -7.48 -11.13
N GLU A 428 2.70 -6.44 -11.62
CA GLU A 428 4.05 -6.51 -12.21
C GLU A 428 5.18 -6.37 -11.17
N GLY A 429 4.87 -6.14 -9.88
CA GLY A 429 5.85 -5.89 -8.83
C GLY A 429 6.51 -4.50 -8.91
N LYS A 430 5.81 -3.52 -9.47
CA LYS A 430 6.25 -2.13 -9.64
C LYS A 430 5.51 -1.21 -8.65
N GLU A 431 5.79 -1.38 -7.37
CA GLU A 431 5.11 -0.67 -6.29
C GLU A 431 5.38 0.85 -6.27
N GLU A 432 6.56 1.28 -6.69
CA GLU A 432 6.88 2.70 -6.75
C GLU A 432 6.11 3.42 -7.85
N GLU A 433 5.97 2.80 -9.02
CA GLU A 433 5.18 3.32 -10.11
C GLU A 433 3.70 3.39 -9.75
N ALA A 434 3.19 2.39 -9.05
CA ALA A 434 1.82 2.39 -8.53
C ALA A 434 1.59 3.59 -7.58
N ARG A 435 2.49 3.82 -6.62
CA ARG A 435 2.42 4.98 -5.72
C ARG A 435 2.47 6.30 -6.47
N LYS A 436 3.42 6.48 -7.38
CA LYS A 436 3.55 7.72 -8.16
C LYS A 436 2.28 8.09 -8.93
N VAL A 437 1.51 7.10 -9.36
CA VAL A 437 0.22 7.35 -10.03
C VAL A 437 -0.83 7.78 -9.02
N LEU A 438 -0.95 7.10 -7.88
CA LEU A 438 -1.94 7.39 -6.85
C LEU A 438 -1.67 8.72 -6.13
N ASP A 439 -0.41 9.05 -5.85
CA ASP A 439 0.00 10.30 -5.19
C ASP A 439 -0.32 11.58 -6.01
N ARG A 440 -0.66 11.44 -7.29
CA ARG A 440 -1.08 12.58 -8.13
C ARG A 440 -2.54 12.97 -7.92
N LEU A 441 -3.33 12.10 -7.31
CA LEU A 441 -4.71 12.40 -7.00
C LEU A 441 -4.79 13.43 -5.86
N GLN A 442 -5.65 14.42 -6.04
CA GLN A 442 -5.96 15.40 -4.98
C GLN A 442 -6.87 14.81 -3.91
N GLU A 443 -7.74 13.89 -4.31
CA GLU A 443 -8.66 13.18 -3.44
C GLU A 443 -8.64 11.69 -3.78
N HIS A 444 -8.64 10.85 -2.77
CA HIS A 444 -8.70 9.40 -2.91
C HIS A 444 -10.12 8.87 -2.74
N SER A 445 -10.44 7.78 -3.45
CA SER A 445 -11.58 6.91 -3.13
C SER A 445 -11.12 5.78 -2.21
N GLU A 446 -12.05 5.03 -1.65
CA GLU A 446 -11.74 3.87 -0.80
C GLU A 446 -10.90 2.82 -1.54
N GLU A 447 -11.18 2.58 -2.84
CA GLU A 447 -10.41 1.65 -3.67
C GLU A 447 -8.98 2.16 -3.91
N THR A 448 -8.80 3.46 -4.17
CA THR A 448 -7.46 4.04 -4.36
C THR A 448 -6.65 4.01 -3.07
N LEU A 449 -7.27 4.21 -1.90
CA LEU A 449 -6.61 4.07 -0.60
C LEU A 449 -6.22 2.61 -0.33
N ASN A 450 -7.11 1.65 -0.63
CA ASN A 450 -6.81 0.23 -0.54
C ASN A 450 -5.62 -0.16 -1.43
N THR A 451 -5.59 0.31 -2.67
CA THR A 451 -4.50 0.03 -3.62
C THR A 451 -3.19 0.74 -3.20
N LEU A 452 -3.29 1.95 -2.63
CA LEU A 452 -2.15 2.66 -2.07
C LEU A 452 -1.56 1.89 -0.87
N ALA A 453 -2.41 1.41 0.05
CA ALA A 453 -1.99 0.56 1.16
C ALA A 453 -1.31 -0.73 0.66
N ALA A 454 -1.87 -1.38 -0.38
CA ALA A 454 -1.24 -2.54 -1.00
C ALA A 454 0.16 -2.22 -1.52
N SER A 455 0.41 -1.04 -2.09
CA SER A 455 1.73 -0.63 -2.55
C SER A 455 2.76 -0.55 -1.40
N TYR A 456 2.35 -0.12 -0.22
CA TYR A 456 3.18 -0.13 0.98
C TYR A 456 3.47 -1.56 1.47
N VAL A 457 2.48 -2.47 1.38
CA VAL A 457 2.71 -3.89 1.67
C VAL A 457 3.78 -4.49 0.75
N TYR A 458 3.74 -4.19 -0.55
CA TYR A 458 4.77 -4.64 -1.50
C TYR A 458 6.16 -4.08 -1.17
N ALA A 459 6.23 -2.85 -0.67
CA ALA A 459 7.47 -2.24 -0.18
C ALA A 459 7.94 -2.76 1.19
N GLY A 460 7.08 -3.49 1.92
CA GLY A 460 7.36 -4.01 3.27
C GLY A 460 7.03 -3.04 4.40
N ASP A 461 6.42 -1.90 4.10
CA ASP A 461 5.95 -0.92 5.09
C ASP A 461 4.53 -1.27 5.55
N TYR A 462 4.46 -2.26 6.44
CA TYR A 462 3.17 -2.77 6.94
C TYR A 462 2.46 -1.80 7.89
N GLU A 463 3.20 -0.96 8.61
CA GLU A 463 2.63 0.00 9.56
C GLU A 463 1.83 1.06 8.79
N ARG A 464 2.44 1.64 7.76
CA ARG A 464 1.78 2.62 6.93
C ARG A 464 0.57 2.05 6.18
N ALA A 465 0.68 0.81 5.71
CA ALA A 465 -0.44 0.12 5.08
C ALA A 465 -1.62 -0.07 6.04
N ILE A 466 -1.37 -0.44 7.30
CA ILE A 466 -2.41 -0.61 8.32
C ILE A 466 -3.11 0.71 8.62
N GLU A 467 -2.37 1.81 8.82
CA GLU A 467 -2.94 3.14 9.04
C GLU A 467 -3.95 3.53 7.96
N LEU A 468 -3.59 3.30 6.68
CA LEU A 468 -4.49 3.61 5.57
C LEU A 468 -5.72 2.70 5.53
N LEU A 469 -5.56 1.40 5.80
CA LEU A 469 -6.66 0.44 5.73
C LEU A 469 -7.66 0.59 6.89
N GLU A 470 -7.23 1.09 8.04
CA GLU A 470 -8.10 1.36 9.18
C GLU A 470 -9.09 2.51 8.93
N GLU A 471 -8.80 3.39 7.97
CA GLU A 471 -9.66 4.52 7.57
C GLU A 471 -10.69 4.14 6.48
N VAL A 472 -10.60 2.93 5.90
CA VAL A 472 -11.38 2.53 4.72
C VAL A 472 -12.43 1.48 5.05
N ASP A 473 -13.68 1.75 4.69
CA ASP A 473 -14.82 0.83 4.90
C ASP A 473 -15.14 0.01 3.64
N LEU A 474 -14.12 -0.56 3.00
CA LEU A 474 -14.25 -1.40 1.82
C LEU A 474 -14.01 -2.87 2.21
N PRO A 475 -14.79 -3.84 1.69
CA PRO A 475 -14.54 -5.27 1.95
C PRO A 475 -13.09 -5.69 1.65
N ALA A 476 -12.53 -5.30 0.51
CA ALA A 476 -11.14 -5.56 0.15
C ALA A 476 -10.14 -5.02 1.19
N ALA A 477 -10.38 -3.81 1.72
CA ALA A 477 -9.53 -3.19 2.73
C ALA A 477 -9.61 -3.93 4.08
N ARG A 478 -10.81 -4.34 4.51
CA ARG A 478 -10.99 -5.15 5.71
C ARG A 478 -10.28 -6.50 5.60
N TYR A 479 -10.37 -7.14 4.43
CA TYR A 479 -9.65 -8.37 4.15
C TYR A 479 -8.13 -8.18 4.24
N ASN A 480 -7.60 -7.16 3.56
CA ASN A 480 -6.18 -6.85 3.56
C ASN A 480 -5.67 -6.50 4.97
N LEU A 481 -6.46 -5.74 5.74
CA LEU A 481 -6.16 -5.45 7.14
C LEU A 481 -6.09 -6.74 7.96
N GLY A 482 -7.01 -7.68 7.74
CA GLY A 482 -7.00 -8.99 8.38
C GLY A 482 -5.72 -9.78 8.11
N LEU A 483 -5.22 -9.78 6.87
CA LEU A 483 -3.94 -10.40 6.51
C LEU A 483 -2.75 -9.76 7.26
N LEU A 484 -2.75 -8.43 7.38
CA LEU A 484 -1.69 -7.70 8.10
C LEU A 484 -1.75 -7.93 9.61
N LYS A 485 -2.94 -7.96 10.20
CA LYS A 485 -3.13 -8.33 11.62
C LYS A 485 -2.65 -9.76 11.88
N ALA A 486 -2.90 -10.70 10.95
CA ALA A 486 -2.38 -12.07 11.05
C ALA A 486 -0.84 -12.10 11.03
N LYS A 487 -0.23 -11.30 10.15
CA LYS A 487 1.23 -11.15 10.09
C LYS A 487 1.81 -10.55 11.37
N GLN A 488 1.12 -9.59 11.98
CA GLN A 488 1.46 -9.03 13.30
C GLN A 488 1.13 -9.96 14.48
N ARG A 489 0.59 -11.17 14.22
CA ARG A 489 0.11 -12.14 15.22
C ARG A 489 -1.03 -11.65 16.11
N LYS A 490 -1.72 -10.59 15.72
CA LYS A 490 -2.98 -10.15 16.34
C LYS A 490 -4.11 -11.07 15.89
N LEU A 491 -4.02 -12.35 16.30
CA LEU A 491 -4.80 -13.45 15.71
C LEU A 491 -6.31 -13.29 15.91
N HIS A 492 -6.76 -12.74 17.04
CA HIS A 492 -8.19 -12.49 17.29
C HIS A 492 -8.73 -11.40 16.37
N GLU A 493 -8.02 -10.28 16.22
CA GLU A 493 -8.40 -9.21 15.29
C GLU A 493 -8.40 -9.72 13.84
N ALA A 494 -7.36 -10.47 13.47
CA ALA A 494 -7.25 -11.09 12.14
C ALA A 494 -8.42 -12.05 11.87
N TYR A 495 -8.81 -12.83 12.88
CA TYR A 495 -9.92 -13.77 12.76
C TYR A 495 -11.24 -13.05 12.50
N GLU A 496 -11.57 -12.03 13.29
CA GLU A 496 -12.81 -11.23 13.11
C GLU A 496 -12.89 -10.61 11.71
N LEU A 497 -11.74 -10.17 11.18
CA LEU A 497 -11.66 -9.56 9.86
C LEU A 497 -11.71 -10.58 8.71
N LEU A 498 -11.08 -11.75 8.85
CA LEU A 498 -10.95 -12.74 7.77
C LEU A 498 -12.06 -13.79 7.75
N HIS A 499 -12.62 -14.16 8.91
CA HIS A 499 -13.62 -15.23 9.02
C HIS A 499 -14.84 -15.06 8.08
N PRO A 500 -15.38 -13.84 7.86
CA PRO A 500 -16.52 -13.65 6.95
C PRO A 500 -16.25 -14.07 5.49
N TYR A 501 -14.99 -14.11 5.07
CA TYR A 501 -14.61 -14.51 3.69
C TYR A 501 -14.56 -16.02 3.51
N GLY A 502 -14.37 -16.78 4.59
CA GLY A 502 -14.40 -18.24 4.57
C GLY A 502 -13.37 -18.89 3.65
N ASP A 503 -12.28 -18.22 3.38
CA ASP A 503 -11.21 -18.64 2.47
C ASP A 503 -10.10 -19.44 3.18
N LEU A 504 -9.04 -19.77 2.46
CA LEU A 504 -7.90 -20.52 2.99
C LEU A 504 -7.16 -19.75 4.10
N ASN A 505 -7.05 -18.41 4.01
CA ASN A 505 -6.40 -17.60 5.02
C ASN A 505 -7.21 -17.55 6.31
N SER A 506 -8.55 -17.54 6.20
CA SER A 506 -9.48 -17.68 7.34
C SER A 506 -9.25 -18.99 8.09
N ALA A 507 -9.10 -20.10 7.35
CA ALA A 507 -8.82 -21.41 7.94
C ALA A 507 -7.44 -21.45 8.63
N ILE A 508 -6.41 -20.83 8.06
CA ILE A 508 -5.08 -20.74 8.65
C ILE A 508 -5.12 -19.97 9.98
N VAL A 509 -5.84 -18.84 10.02
CA VAL A 509 -5.97 -18.06 11.26
C VAL A 509 -6.77 -18.82 12.32
N ALA A 510 -7.83 -19.53 11.93
CA ALA A 510 -8.56 -20.40 12.85
C ALA A 510 -7.67 -21.49 13.47
N LEU A 511 -6.82 -22.14 12.64
CA LEU A 511 -5.81 -23.09 13.14
C LEU A 511 -4.83 -22.45 14.10
N SER A 512 -4.38 -21.23 13.81
CA SER A 512 -3.44 -20.51 14.67
C SER A 512 -4.04 -20.12 16.03
N LEU A 513 -5.38 -20.08 16.11
CA LEU A 513 -6.15 -19.92 17.34
C LEU A 513 -6.56 -21.26 17.99
N ASN A 514 -6.04 -22.40 17.49
CA ASN A 514 -6.43 -23.75 17.91
C ASN A 514 -7.92 -24.08 17.73
N ARG A 515 -8.62 -23.35 16.83
CA ARG A 515 -10.02 -23.62 16.44
C ARG A 515 -10.08 -24.67 15.33
N ASN A 516 -9.53 -25.86 15.61
CA ASN A 516 -9.26 -26.89 14.61
C ASN A 516 -10.54 -27.41 13.91
N ARG A 517 -11.67 -27.56 14.64
CA ARG A 517 -12.94 -28.00 14.06
C ARG A 517 -13.50 -26.97 13.10
N GLU A 518 -13.43 -25.72 13.45
CA GLU A 518 -13.88 -24.60 12.62
C GLU A 518 -13.04 -24.46 11.34
N ALA A 519 -11.72 -24.60 11.46
CA ALA A 519 -10.83 -24.67 10.30
C ALA A 519 -11.21 -25.82 9.36
N LYS A 520 -11.55 -27.00 9.91
CA LYS A 520 -12.04 -28.14 9.11
C LYS A 520 -13.32 -27.79 8.36
N ASP A 521 -14.31 -27.17 9.03
CA ASP A 521 -15.58 -26.80 8.43
C ASP A 521 -15.40 -25.78 7.29
N LEU A 522 -14.50 -24.81 7.47
CA LEU A 522 -14.12 -23.86 6.42
C LEU A 522 -13.49 -24.58 5.22
N LEU A 523 -12.51 -25.45 5.45
CA LEU A 523 -11.79 -26.18 4.41
C LEU A 523 -12.68 -27.18 3.63
N GLN A 524 -13.73 -27.71 4.25
CA GLN A 524 -14.69 -28.61 3.57
C GLN A 524 -15.56 -27.86 2.55
N ARG A 525 -15.79 -26.56 2.76
CA ARG A 525 -16.58 -25.72 1.85
C ARG A 525 -15.76 -25.16 0.68
N LEU A 526 -14.42 -25.23 0.77
CA LEU A 526 -13.53 -24.70 -0.25
C LEU A 526 -13.28 -25.73 -1.35
N ASP A 527 -13.69 -25.40 -2.57
CA ASP A 527 -13.34 -26.14 -3.79
C ASP A 527 -11.95 -25.65 -4.29
N ASN A 528 -10.93 -25.91 -3.48
CA ASN A 528 -9.54 -25.57 -3.78
C ASN A 528 -8.67 -26.79 -3.48
N HIS A 529 -8.05 -27.35 -4.52
CA HIS A 529 -7.17 -28.52 -4.47
C HIS A 529 -5.71 -28.20 -4.75
N GLU A 530 -5.32 -26.93 -4.65
CA GLU A 530 -3.91 -26.57 -4.75
C GLU A 530 -3.09 -27.18 -3.61
N PRO A 531 -1.81 -27.49 -3.83
CA PRO A 531 -0.95 -28.14 -2.83
C PRO A 531 -0.98 -27.45 -1.46
N LYS A 532 -1.11 -26.14 -1.42
CA LYS A 532 -1.21 -25.38 -0.17
C LYS A 532 -2.52 -25.68 0.58
N ALA A 533 -3.65 -25.73 -0.11
CA ALA A 533 -4.93 -26.07 0.52
C ALA A 533 -4.92 -27.51 1.04
N GLU A 534 -4.33 -28.43 0.29
CA GLU A 534 -4.13 -29.83 0.71
C GLU A 534 -3.23 -29.93 1.94
N TYR A 535 -2.18 -29.08 2.03
CA TYR A 535 -1.32 -29.01 3.20
C TYR A 535 -2.07 -28.57 4.46
N ILE A 536 -2.92 -27.53 4.34
CA ILE A 536 -3.72 -27.04 5.47
C ILE A 536 -4.76 -28.11 5.90
N ARG A 537 -5.34 -28.87 4.94
CA ARG A 537 -6.21 -30.01 5.27
C ARG A 537 -5.45 -31.10 6.03
N ALA A 538 -4.26 -31.46 5.58
CA ALA A 538 -3.41 -32.42 6.27
C ALA A 538 -3.05 -31.93 7.69
N LEU A 539 -2.66 -30.67 7.84
CA LEU A 539 -2.33 -30.06 9.13
C LEU A 539 -3.55 -30.08 10.09
N THR A 540 -4.71 -29.71 9.57
CA THR A 540 -5.97 -29.77 10.33
C THR A 540 -6.30 -31.20 10.78
N ALA A 541 -6.14 -32.17 9.88
CA ALA A 541 -6.39 -33.59 10.17
C ALA A 541 -5.40 -34.14 11.22
N ALA A 542 -4.14 -33.73 11.15
CA ALA A 542 -3.14 -34.09 12.16
C ALA A 542 -3.50 -33.62 13.56
N ARG A 543 -3.95 -32.36 13.69
CA ARG A 543 -4.42 -31.79 14.96
C ARG A 543 -5.69 -32.42 15.50
N LEU A 544 -6.55 -32.89 14.61
CA LEU A 544 -7.79 -33.61 14.96
C LEU A 544 -7.59 -35.12 15.12
N GLU A 545 -6.38 -35.62 14.94
CA GLU A 545 -6.01 -37.06 15.00
C GLU A 545 -6.74 -37.92 13.96
N GLU A 546 -7.11 -37.34 12.82
CA GLU A 546 -7.82 -37.99 11.73
C GLU A 546 -6.84 -38.60 10.72
N ASN A 547 -6.16 -39.69 11.11
CA ASN A 547 -5.07 -40.29 10.33
C ASN A 547 -5.44 -40.61 8.86
N SER A 548 -6.65 -41.14 8.59
CA SER A 548 -7.07 -41.47 7.24
C SER A 548 -7.24 -40.22 6.35
N VAL A 549 -7.66 -39.08 6.94
CA VAL A 549 -7.81 -37.81 6.26
C VAL A 549 -6.42 -37.21 6.03
N PHE A 550 -5.54 -37.27 7.04
CA PHE A 550 -4.16 -36.83 6.93
C PHE A 550 -3.44 -37.47 5.74
N TYR A 551 -3.43 -38.77 5.66
CA TYR A 551 -2.77 -39.53 4.58
C TYR A 551 -3.46 -39.40 3.22
N ARG A 552 -4.68 -38.92 3.14
CA ARG A 552 -5.35 -38.57 1.88
C ARG A 552 -4.78 -37.27 1.30
N HIS A 553 -4.54 -36.28 2.12
CA HIS A 553 -4.18 -34.92 1.71
C HIS A 553 -2.66 -34.68 1.65
N LEU A 554 -1.87 -35.31 2.53
CA LEU A 554 -0.42 -35.10 2.59
C LEU A 554 0.31 -35.37 1.26
N PRO A 555 0.03 -36.48 0.52
CA PRO A 555 0.72 -36.75 -0.74
C PRO A 555 0.44 -35.68 -1.82
N GLN A 556 -0.76 -35.10 -1.81
CA GLN A 556 -1.13 -34.03 -2.74
C GLN A 556 -0.43 -32.72 -2.38
N ALA A 557 -0.35 -32.42 -1.09
CA ALA A 557 0.43 -31.28 -0.58
C ALA A 557 1.92 -31.40 -0.95
N CYS A 558 2.50 -32.59 -0.83
CA CYS A 558 3.89 -32.88 -1.12
C CYS A 558 4.27 -32.87 -2.60
N GLN A 559 3.34 -32.61 -3.53
CA GLN A 559 3.66 -32.31 -4.92
C GLN A 559 4.41 -30.98 -5.05
N ASP A 560 4.18 -30.03 -4.14
CA ASP A 560 5.01 -28.83 -4.00
C ASP A 560 6.23 -29.15 -3.13
N GLU A 561 7.44 -28.94 -3.70
CA GLU A 561 8.71 -29.26 -3.04
C GLU A 561 8.90 -28.46 -1.74
N LYS A 562 8.47 -27.20 -1.71
CA LYS A 562 8.64 -26.35 -0.50
C LYS A 562 7.75 -26.86 0.63
N LEU A 563 6.51 -27.25 0.31
CA LEU A 563 5.59 -27.83 1.28
C LEU A 563 6.05 -29.22 1.73
N ARG A 564 6.65 -30.01 0.84
CA ARG A 564 7.26 -31.29 1.20
C ARG A 564 8.44 -31.13 2.17
N GLN A 565 9.32 -30.12 1.92
CA GLN A 565 10.41 -29.81 2.85
C GLN A 565 9.85 -29.32 4.19
N ARG A 566 8.83 -28.47 4.16
CA ARG A 566 8.15 -28.00 5.36
C ARG A 566 7.56 -29.18 6.17
N ALA A 567 6.92 -30.14 5.52
CA ALA A 567 6.29 -31.27 6.17
C ALA A 567 7.26 -32.11 7.02
N ARG A 568 8.55 -32.13 6.66
CA ARG A 568 9.59 -32.83 7.43
C ARG A 568 9.83 -32.24 8.82
N HIS A 569 9.59 -30.96 8.96
CA HIS A 569 9.86 -30.19 10.17
C HIS A 569 8.59 -29.64 10.81
N GLU A 570 7.40 -29.92 10.24
CA GLU A 570 6.12 -29.46 10.77
C GLU A 570 5.84 -30.07 12.14
N ALA A 571 5.72 -29.21 13.14
CA ALA A 571 5.51 -29.63 14.53
C ALA A 571 4.27 -30.54 14.68
N ASP A 572 3.18 -30.19 14.00
CA ASP A 572 1.92 -30.92 14.06
C ASP A 572 2.01 -32.33 13.42
N PHE A 573 3.07 -32.61 12.64
CA PHE A 573 3.30 -33.91 11.99
C PHE A 573 4.25 -34.81 12.79
N SER A 574 4.80 -34.33 13.90
CA SER A 574 5.81 -35.06 14.70
C SER A 574 5.35 -36.46 15.15
N ARG A 575 4.06 -36.65 15.39
CA ARG A 575 3.50 -37.97 15.74
C ARG A 575 3.61 -39.02 14.64
N TYR A 576 3.72 -38.60 13.37
CA TYR A 576 3.81 -39.48 12.21
C TYR A 576 5.24 -39.80 11.81
N HIS A 577 6.24 -39.13 12.40
CA HIS A 577 7.65 -39.39 12.15
C HIS A 577 7.98 -40.85 12.49
N GLY A 578 8.70 -41.52 11.59
CA GLY A 578 9.03 -42.94 11.69
C GLY A 578 7.97 -43.91 11.17
N GLU A 579 6.77 -43.43 10.83
CA GLU A 579 5.79 -44.25 10.14
C GLU A 579 6.20 -44.44 8.65
N ALA A 580 6.22 -45.68 8.17
CA ALA A 580 6.68 -46.01 6.82
C ALA A 580 5.97 -45.21 5.71
N LEU A 581 4.66 -44.97 5.88
CA LEU A 581 3.85 -44.23 4.91
C LEU A 581 4.21 -42.72 4.90
N PHE A 582 4.45 -42.13 6.07
CA PHE A 582 4.89 -40.76 6.19
C PHE A 582 6.25 -40.57 5.54
N GLU A 583 7.23 -41.41 5.93
CA GLU A 583 8.61 -41.33 5.43
C GLU A 583 8.67 -41.54 3.91
N SER A 584 7.84 -42.40 3.35
CA SER A 584 7.76 -42.59 1.90
C SER A 584 7.14 -41.40 1.17
N THR A 585 6.21 -40.68 1.80
CA THR A 585 5.53 -39.51 1.22
C THR A 585 6.45 -38.28 1.21
N ILE A 586 7.14 -38.00 2.32
CA ILE A 586 8.04 -36.85 2.40
C ILE A 586 9.39 -37.10 1.71
N GLY A 587 9.74 -38.37 1.42
CA GLY A 587 10.98 -38.79 0.82
C GLY A 587 12.19 -38.70 1.78
N LYS A 588 13.24 -39.46 1.49
CA LYS A 588 14.50 -39.29 2.26
C LYS A 588 15.12 -37.92 2.02
N PRO A 589 15.73 -37.27 3.03
CA PRO A 589 16.50 -36.06 2.80
C PRO A 589 17.54 -36.35 1.70
N GLN A 590 17.60 -35.49 0.69
CA GLN A 590 18.74 -35.58 -0.24
C GLN A 590 19.98 -35.23 0.57
N THR A 591 20.88 -36.22 0.76
CA THR A 591 22.23 -35.95 1.22
C THR A 591 22.83 -34.93 0.27
N PRO A 592 23.46 -33.84 0.76
CA PRO A 592 24.16 -32.92 -0.12
C PRO A 592 25.15 -33.73 -0.94
N LYS A 593 25.09 -33.63 -2.26
CA LYS A 593 26.17 -34.15 -3.11
C LYS A 593 27.41 -33.37 -2.75
N GLU A 594 28.46 -34.09 -2.29
CA GLU A 594 29.79 -33.59 -2.06
C GLU A 594 30.37 -32.82 -3.26
#